data_33085b1f904fd7e23690b63d5c274ce8
#
_entry.id   33085b1f904fd7e23690b63d5c274ce8
#
_cell.length_a   1.000
_cell.length_b   1.000
_cell.length_c   1.000
_cell.angle_alpha   90.00
_cell.angle_beta   90.00
_cell.angle_gamma   90.00
#
_symmetry.space_group_name_H-M   'P 1'
#
loop_
_entity.id
_entity.type
_entity.pdbx_description
1 polymer ?
#
loop_
_entity_poly.entity_id
_entity_poly.type
_entity_poly.pdbx_seq_one_letter_code
_entity_poly.pdbx_strand_id
1 'polypeptide(L)'
;MHPSYQKLLSYVSEIKHLNHSSAAAVVVMQNDQIILEHYEGVHGNEHSNLIGIDSMFNIASARKSYLALAIGYALYEKKIHSLDDCVSKYLKNYDQQIFQGTTIRHLMTHSHGLDERDDGSIYREFAAGESWAYRGINIRIITELFKYLYDYDFTQLLKERVFMPLGFKSTEWSTEESEALVKVIDYPEQKATFQLYPYDDGMGSNLHTTAREFALWGNLHLNMGRHEGIQVVPEDVIRLCTSIQSLQYDDGRLPANGLFWYVQEKAKERSEIGECVPKGSYQILGNTGPLLLVVPENHLVVVRMYNKRYNYGGKNYLHYLREFSNRASDAFTIPSCSKMHRL
;
A
#
# COMPACT_ATOMS: atom_id res chain seq x y z
N MET A 1 5.34 23.12 -17.73
CA MET A 1 5.59 21.93 -16.85
C MET A 1 7.09 21.69 -16.77
N HIS A 2 7.64 21.44 -15.59
CA HIS A 2 9.07 21.19 -15.43
C HIS A 2 9.51 19.93 -16.22
N PRO A 3 10.70 19.92 -16.89
CA PRO A 3 11.12 18.80 -17.73
C PRO A 3 11.20 17.44 -17.00
N SER A 4 11.53 17.42 -15.71
CA SER A 4 11.54 16.19 -14.89
C SER A 4 10.15 15.60 -14.74
N TYR A 5 9.12 16.44 -14.61
CA TYR A 5 7.73 15.99 -14.49
C TYR A 5 7.24 15.35 -15.81
N GLN A 6 7.62 15.96 -16.93
CA GLN A 6 7.31 15.38 -18.25
C GLN A 6 7.94 14.00 -18.43
N LYS A 7 9.20 13.81 -18.00
CA LYS A 7 9.88 12.50 -18.05
C LYS A 7 9.17 11.45 -17.21
N LEU A 8 8.70 11.83 -16.00
CA LEU A 8 7.93 10.92 -15.14
C LEU A 8 6.59 10.55 -15.78
N LEU A 9 5.84 11.52 -16.30
CA LEU A 9 4.55 11.27 -16.94
C LEU A 9 4.70 10.46 -18.24
N SER A 10 5.72 10.73 -19.05
CA SER A 10 6.03 9.93 -20.25
C SER A 10 6.32 8.47 -19.88
N TYR A 11 7.06 8.24 -18.79
CA TYR A 11 7.31 6.89 -18.29
C TYR A 11 6.02 6.20 -17.81
N VAL A 12 5.15 6.92 -17.11
CA VAL A 12 3.84 6.39 -16.67
C VAL A 12 2.99 5.98 -17.87
N SER A 13 2.93 6.83 -18.91
CA SER A 13 2.20 6.55 -20.14
C SER A 13 2.79 5.36 -20.92
N GLU A 14 4.13 5.27 -21.00
CA GLU A 14 4.83 4.13 -21.59
C GLU A 14 4.46 2.81 -20.88
N ILE A 15 4.53 2.78 -19.56
CA ILE A 15 4.18 1.58 -18.79
C ILE A 15 2.69 1.24 -18.90
N LYS A 16 1.80 2.23 -18.93
CA LYS A 16 0.38 2.03 -19.20
C LYS A 16 0.16 1.27 -20.51
N HIS A 17 0.87 1.63 -21.58
CA HIS A 17 0.79 0.94 -22.87
C HIS A 17 1.39 -0.47 -22.81
N LEU A 18 2.59 -0.62 -22.23
CA LEU A 18 3.28 -1.90 -22.12
C LEU A 18 2.49 -2.93 -21.31
N ASN A 19 1.80 -2.51 -20.27
CA ASN A 19 1.02 -3.41 -19.41
C ASN A 19 -0.44 -3.56 -19.84
N HIS A 20 -0.85 -2.89 -20.94
CA HIS A 20 -2.23 -2.90 -21.44
C HIS A 20 -3.27 -2.33 -20.44
N SER A 21 -2.89 -1.37 -19.61
CA SER A 21 -3.85 -0.63 -18.79
C SER A 21 -4.67 0.32 -19.67
N SER A 22 -5.98 0.42 -19.42
CA SER A 22 -6.81 1.44 -20.08
C SER A 22 -6.73 2.79 -19.35
N ALA A 23 -6.29 2.80 -18.10
CA ALA A 23 -6.30 3.95 -17.20
C ALA A 23 -4.94 4.16 -16.51
N ALA A 24 -4.58 5.42 -16.31
CA ALA A 24 -3.51 5.82 -15.41
C ALA A 24 -3.86 7.14 -14.70
N ALA A 25 -3.38 7.28 -13.47
CA ALA A 25 -3.38 8.58 -12.77
C ALA A 25 -2.08 8.74 -11.98
N VAL A 26 -1.63 9.99 -11.87
CA VAL A 26 -0.51 10.40 -11.01
C VAL A 26 -0.95 11.59 -10.20
N VAL A 27 -0.72 11.54 -8.90
CA VAL A 27 -0.86 12.69 -7.99
C VAL A 27 0.40 12.81 -7.17
N VAL A 28 0.95 14.02 -7.12
CA VAL A 28 2.14 14.33 -6.32
C VAL A 28 1.81 15.44 -5.35
N MET A 29 2.07 15.18 -4.08
CA MET A 29 2.02 16.20 -3.03
C MET A 29 3.45 16.49 -2.55
N GLN A 30 3.76 17.76 -2.37
CA GLN A 30 5.00 18.20 -1.74
C GLN A 30 4.70 19.40 -0.82
N ASN A 31 5.23 19.35 0.40
CA ASN A 31 4.95 20.35 1.42
C ASN A 31 3.44 20.59 1.61
N ASP A 32 2.67 19.50 1.74
CA ASP A 32 1.21 19.48 1.92
C ASP A 32 0.37 20.03 0.74
N GLN A 33 1.00 20.33 -0.39
CA GLN A 33 0.32 20.87 -1.56
C GLN A 33 0.37 19.87 -2.71
N ILE A 34 -0.73 19.73 -3.44
CA ILE A 34 -0.76 19.01 -4.70
C ILE A 34 -0.04 19.86 -5.74
N ILE A 35 1.10 19.39 -6.24
CA ILE A 35 1.95 20.10 -7.21
C ILE A 35 1.88 19.50 -8.61
N LEU A 36 1.36 18.28 -8.74
CA LEU A 36 1.15 17.62 -10.02
C LEU A 36 -0.06 16.70 -9.94
N GLU A 37 -0.93 16.79 -10.94
CA GLU A 37 -1.99 15.83 -11.21
C GLU A 37 -2.01 15.51 -12.69
N HIS A 38 -2.21 14.24 -12.99
CA HIS A 38 -2.34 13.74 -14.35
C HIS A 38 -3.32 12.56 -14.37
N TYR A 39 -4.24 12.60 -15.31
CA TYR A 39 -5.27 11.57 -15.51
C TYR A 39 -5.28 11.21 -16.98
N GLU A 40 -5.23 9.91 -17.31
CA GLU A 40 -5.10 9.44 -18.68
C GLU A 40 -5.89 8.16 -18.90
N GLY A 41 -6.66 8.12 -20.00
CA GLY A 41 -7.37 6.93 -20.45
C GLY A 41 -8.83 6.87 -20.01
N VAL A 42 -9.36 5.65 -19.89
CA VAL A 42 -10.78 5.36 -19.69
C VAL A 42 -11.01 4.30 -18.60
N HIS A 43 -12.23 4.27 -18.04
CA HIS A 43 -12.61 3.43 -16.89
C HIS A 43 -12.51 1.91 -17.14
N GLY A 44 -12.31 1.46 -18.36
CA GLY A 44 -12.16 0.06 -18.73
C GLY A 44 -11.97 -0.08 -20.23
N ASN A 45 -11.57 -1.25 -20.72
CA ASN A 45 -11.27 -1.46 -22.13
C ASN A 45 -12.50 -1.39 -23.07
N GLU A 46 -13.71 -1.35 -22.51
CA GLU A 46 -14.97 -1.22 -23.26
C GLU A 46 -15.75 0.08 -22.92
N HIS A 47 -15.16 0.98 -22.13
CA HIS A 47 -15.82 2.19 -21.67
C HIS A 47 -15.25 3.43 -22.35
N SER A 48 -16.13 4.40 -22.61
CA SER A 48 -15.77 5.73 -23.11
C SER A 48 -15.57 6.76 -21.99
N ASN A 49 -15.93 6.44 -20.74
CA ASN A 49 -15.78 7.36 -19.62
C ASN A 49 -14.31 7.65 -19.35
N LEU A 50 -13.93 8.91 -19.45
CA LEU A 50 -12.56 9.36 -19.22
C LEU A 50 -12.20 9.28 -17.74
N ILE A 51 -10.93 8.97 -17.47
CA ILE A 51 -10.37 9.05 -16.12
C ILE A 51 -10.29 10.52 -15.69
N GLY A 52 -10.71 10.78 -14.47
CA GLY A 52 -10.68 12.11 -13.87
C GLY A 52 -10.44 12.04 -12.36
N ILE A 53 -10.63 13.20 -11.73
CA ILE A 53 -10.38 13.42 -10.30
C ILE A 53 -11.23 12.51 -9.41
N ASP A 54 -12.45 12.21 -9.82
CA ASP A 54 -13.43 11.42 -9.08
C ASP A 54 -13.37 9.92 -9.43
N SER A 55 -12.45 9.51 -10.32
CA SER A 55 -12.29 8.12 -10.70
C SER A 55 -11.69 7.31 -9.55
N MET A 56 -12.41 6.28 -9.10
CA MET A 56 -12.06 5.44 -7.97
C MET A 56 -11.38 4.15 -8.47
N PHE A 57 -10.10 4.03 -8.19
CA PHE A 57 -9.30 2.86 -8.57
C PHE A 57 -9.33 1.81 -7.45
N ASN A 58 -9.41 0.53 -7.84
CA ASN A 58 -9.14 -0.55 -6.92
C ASN A 58 -7.66 -0.56 -6.52
N ILE A 59 -7.37 -0.44 -5.23
CA ILE A 59 -5.99 -0.40 -4.75
C ILE A 59 -5.44 -1.76 -4.30
N ALA A 60 -6.22 -2.81 -4.42
CA ALA A 60 -5.79 -4.18 -4.13
C ALA A 60 -4.98 -4.28 -2.82
N SER A 61 -3.75 -4.79 -2.89
CA SER A 61 -2.90 -5.00 -1.72
C SER A 61 -2.43 -3.73 -1.03
N ALA A 62 -2.50 -2.56 -1.67
CA ALA A 62 -2.17 -1.31 -0.98
C ALA A 62 -3.12 -1.02 0.20
N ARG A 63 -4.33 -1.66 0.22
CA ARG A 63 -5.25 -1.63 1.37
C ARG A 63 -4.63 -2.15 2.67
N LYS A 64 -3.55 -2.94 2.59
CA LYS A 64 -2.83 -3.44 3.77
C LYS A 64 -2.32 -2.31 4.68
N SER A 65 -2.01 -1.13 4.12
CA SER A 65 -1.62 0.04 4.91
C SER A 65 -2.74 0.52 5.85
N TYR A 66 -3.98 0.35 5.46
CA TYR A 66 -5.15 0.68 6.27
C TYR A 66 -5.33 -0.31 7.43
N LEU A 67 -5.17 -1.61 7.15
CA LEU A 67 -5.18 -2.64 8.19
C LEU A 67 -3.99 -2.49 9.14
N ALA A 68 -2.82 -2.06 8.63
CA ALA A 68 -1.65 -1.74 9.45
C ALA A 68 -1.96 -0.65 10.48
N LEU A 69 -2.63 0.42 10.05
CA LEU A 69 -3.04 1.50 10.95
C LEU A 69 -4.00 1.00 12.04
N ALA A 70 -4.97 0.14 11.68
CA ALA A 70 -5.91 -0.43 12.63
C ALA A 70 -5.21 -1.28 13.71
N ILE A 71 -4.21 -2.08 13.35
CA ILE A 71 -3.38 -2.83 14.31
C ILE A 71 -2.49 -1.90 15.12
N GLY A 72 -1.99 -0.82 14.51
CA GLY A 72 -1.30 0.24 15.25
C GLY A 72 -2.15 0.84 16.36
N TYR A 73 -3.44 1.10 16.10
CA TYR A 73 -4.40 1.50 17.13
C TYR A 73 -4.58 0.43 18.20
N ALA A 74 -4.68 -0.86 17.84
CA ALA A 74 -4.83 -1.93 18.80
C ALA A 74 -3.66 -2.01 19.80
N LEU A 75 -2.44 -1.73 19.35
CA LEU A 75 -1.28 -1.63 20.24
C LEU A 75 -1.33 -0.35 21.08
N TYR A 76 -1.62 0.79 20.47
CA TYR A 76 -1.72 2.09 21.13
C TYR A 76 -2.76 2.07 22.26
N GLU A 77 -3.92 1.46 22.03
CA GLU A 77 -5.03 1.31 22.98
C GLU A 77 -4.85 0.11 23.93
N LYS A 78 -3.70 -0.58 23.87
CA LYS A 78 -3.37 -1.73 24.73
C LYS A 78 -4.34 -2.91 24.59
N LYS A 79 -5.02 -3.04 23.45
CA LYS A 79 -5.82 -4.22 23.11
C LYS A 79 -4.91 -5.43 22.83
N ILE A 80 -3.72 -5.18 22.29
CA ILE A 80 -2.58 -6.10 22.26
C ILE A 80 -1.45 -5.49 23.11
N HIS A 81 -0.65 -6.33 23.76
CA HIS A 81 0.43 -5.83 24.61
C HIS A 81 1.74 -5.61 23.85
N SER A 82 1.98 -6.41 22.82
CA SER A 82 3.18 -6.35 22.00
C SER A 82 2.90 -6.90 20.61
N LEU A 83 3.62 -6.41 19.58
CA LEU A 83 3.68 -7.08 18.28
C LEU A 83 4.24 -8.51 18.39
N ASP A 84 5.00 -8.82 19.43
CA ASP A 84 5.57 -10.14 19.68
C ASP A 84 4.61 -11.08 20.44
N ASP A 85 3.40 -10.64 20.73
CA ASP A 85 2.35 -11.53 21.23
C ASP A 85 2.05 -12.60 20.17
N CYS A 86 2.03 -13.87 20.60
CA CYS A 86 1.62 -14.97 19.74
C CYS A 86 0.15 -14.82 19.32
N VAL A 87 -0.15 -15.03 18.05
CA VAL A 87 -1.52 -14.99 17.51
C VAL A 87 -2.43 -15.97 18.25
N SER A 88 -1.92 -17.14 18.61
CA SER A 88 -2.62 -18.17 19.37
C SER A 88 -3.06 -17.73 20.78
N LYS A 89 -2.53 -16.63 21.30
CA LYS A 89 -3.03 -16.02 22.54
C LYS A 89 -4.46 -15.50 22.40
N TYR A 90 -4.81 -15.01 21.22
CA TYR A 90 -6.09 -14.36 20.91
C TYR A 90 -7.02 -15.28 20.11
N LEU A 91 -6.54 -15.86 19.04
CA LEU A 91 -7.31 -16.69 18.11
C LEU A 91 -7.12 -18.18 18.44
N LYS A 92 -8.05 -18.73 19.24
CA LYS A 92 -8.00 -20.12 19.73
C LYS A 92 -8.53 -21.16 18.74
N ASN A 93 -9.25 -20.72 17.73
CA ASN A 93 -9.87 -21.58 16.69
C ASN A 93 -8.88 -22.04 15.62
N TYR A 94 -7.67 -21.45 15.57
CA TYR A 94 -6.61 -21.89 14.67
C TYR A 94 -5.82 -23.08 15.25
N ASP A 95 -5.28 -23.91 14.36
CA ASP A 95 -4.41 -25.02 14.75
C ASP A 95 -3.18 -24.52 15.49
N GLN A 96 -3.07 -24.86 16.76
CA GLN A 96 -2.04 -24.35 17.65
C GLN A 96 -0.64 -24.86 17.26
N GLN A 97 -0.51 -26.01 16.59
CA GLN A 97 0.78 -26.51 16.12
C GLN A 97 1.25 -25.75 14.90
N ILE A 98 0.37 -25.52 13.92
CA ILE A 98 0.68 -24.73 12.71
C ILE A 98 1.05 -23.28 13.09
N PHE A 99 0.35 -22.72 14.08
CA PHE A 99 0.57 -21.33 14.52
C PHE A 99 1.65 -21.17 15.60
N GLN A 100 2.31 -22.26 16.02
CA GLN A 100 3.35 -22.20 17.04
C GLN A 100 4.43 -21.18 16.67
N GLY A 101 4.72 -20.26 17.60
CA GLY A 101 5.73 -19.21 17.44
C GLY A 101 5.35 -18.06 16.47
N THR A 102 4.17 -18.13 15.85
CA THR A 102 3.69 -17.03 14.98
C THR A 102 3.19 -15.86 15.81
N THR A 103 3.85 -14.71 15.69
CA THR A 103 3.48 -13.47 16.36
C THR A 103 2.74 -12.52 15.41
N ILE A 104 2.11 -11.48 15.98
CA ILE A 104 1.48 -10.41 15.20
C ILE A 104 2.53 -9.73 14.32
N ARG A 105 3.75 -9.48 14.82
CA ARG A 105 4.88 -8.96 14.04
C ARG A 105 5.14 -9.79 12.79
N HIS A 106 5.21 -11.10 12.91
CA HIS A 106 5.47 -11.98 11.77
C HIS A 106 4.39 -11.86 10.69
N LEU A 107 3.11 -11.74 11.06
CA LEU A 107 2.03 -11.52 10.11
C LEU A 107 2.13 -10.15 9.43
N MET A 108 2.42 -9.09 10.18
CA MET A 108 2.47 -7.72 9.69
C MET A 108 3.71 -7.42 8.84
N THR A 109 4.76 -8.26 8.92
CA THR A 109 6.02 -8.10 8.18
C THR A 109 6.26 -9.18 7.12
N HIS A 110 5.25 -10.01 6.81
CA HIS A 110 5.36 -11.12 5.86
C HIS A 110 6.42 -12.18 6.21
N SER A 111 6.74 -12.35 7.49
CA SER A 111 7.72 -13.34 7.98
C SER A 111 7.08 -14.51 8.74
N HIS A 112 5.79 -14.70 8.57
CA HIS A 112 5.02 -15.72 9.30
C HIS A 112 5.23 -17.15 8.79
N GLY A 113 5.66 -17.36 7.55
CA GLY A 113 5.87 -18.67 6.95
C GLY A 113 4.61 -19.53 6.81
N LEU A 114 3.42 -18.92 6.80
CA LEU A 114 2.15 -19.60 6.60
C LEU A 114 1.64 -19.37 5.18
N ASP A 115 1.07 -20.41 4.57
CA ASP A 115 0.31 -20.29 3.32
C ASP A 115 -0.91 -21.21 3.34
N GLU A 116 -1.76 -21.08 2.34
CA GLU A 116 -3.03 -21.79 2.22
C GLU A 116 -3.06 -22.62 0.94
N ARG A 117 -3.53 -23.87 1.04
CA ARG A 117 -3.76 -24.75 -0.13
C ARG A 117 -5.11 -24.45 -0.76
N ASP A 118 -5.34 -24.98 -1.95
CA ASP A 118 -6.60 -24.84 -2.69
C ASP A 118 -7.82 -25.38 -1.93
N ASP A 119 -7.63 -26.34 -1.02
CA ASP A 119 -8.67 -26.88 -0.15
C ASP A 119 -8.95 -26.02 1.10
N GLY A 120 -8.26 -24.89 1.24
CA GLY A 120 -8.37 -23.98 2.38
C GLY A 120 -7.55 -24.38 3.61
N SER A 121 -6.80 -25.49 3.57
CA SER A 121 -5.94 -25.91 4.67
C SER A 121 -4.69 -25.06 4.76
N ILE A 122 -4.37 -24.58 5.97
CA ILE A 122 -3.19 -23.80 6.25
C ILE A 122 -2.00 -24.73 6.47
N TYR A 123 -0.84 -24.35 5.93
CA TYR A 123 0.42 -25.05 6.18
C TYR A 123 1.55 -24.08 6.44
N ARG A 124 2.66 -24.58 6.94
CA ARG A 124 3.87 -23.80 7.20
C ARG A 124 4.94 -24.12 6.17
N GLU A 125 5.45 -23.07 5.50
CA GLU A 125 6.56 -23.14 4.53
C GLU A 125 7.92 -23.08 5.22
N PHE A 126 8.06 -22.19 6.23
CA PHE A 126 9.27 -21.99 7.01
C PHE A 126 8.93 -21.52 8.44
N ALA A 127 9.88 -21.60 9.36
CA ALA A 127 9.63 -21.16 10.74
C ALA A 127 9.34 -19.67 10.82
N ALA A 128 8.44 -19.27 11.73
CA ALA A 128 8.08 -17.87 11.91
C ALA A 128 9.33 -17.04 12.24
N GLY A 129 9.58 -15.98 11.47
CA GLY A 129 10.73 -15.09 11.60
C GLY A 129 11.99 -15.54 10.83
N GLU A 130 12.03 -16.75 10.29
CA GLU A 130 13.19 -17.28 9.57
C GLU A 130 13.44 -16.60 8.23
N SER A 131 12.37 -16.30 7.50
CA SER A 131 12.45 -15.73 6.15
C SER A 131 11.29 -14.78 5.88
N TRP A 132 11.23 -14.30 4.65
CA TRP A 132 10.20 -13.40 4.15
C TRP A 132 9.53 -14.03 2.92
N ALA A 133 8.19 -14.07 2.92
CA ALA A 133 7.41 -14.45 1.76
C ALA A 133 6.08 -13.69 1.72
N TYR A 134 5.77 -13.07 0.56
CA TYR A 134 4.52 -12.38 0.37
C TYR A 134 3.38 -13.38 0.21
N ARG A 135 2.53 -13.52 1.24
CA ARG A 135 1.38 -14.42 1.28
C ARG A 135 0.13 -13.66 1.71
N GLY A 136 -1.02 -14.05 1.14
CA GLY A 136 -2.29 -13.36 1.37
C GLY A 136 -3.00 -13.73 2.67
N ILE A 137 -2.72 -14.91 3.22
CA ILE A 137 -3.40 -15.46 4.40
C ILE A 137 -3.31 -14.56 5.64
N ASN A 138 -2.25 -13.78 5.76
CA ASN A 138 -2.07 -12.86 6.88
C ASN A 138 -3.19 -11.82 6.98
N ILE A 139 -3.79 -11.42 5.86
CA ILE A 139 -4.90 -10.45 5.87
C ILE A 139 -6.10 -11.04 6.60
N ARG A 140 -6.51 -12.28 6.26
CA ARG A 140 -7.61 -12.96 6.94
C ARG A 140 -7.36 -13.03 8.45
N ILE A 141 -6.19 -13.52 8.85
CA ILE A 141 -5.83 -13.71 10.26
C ILE A 141 -5.84 -12.37 11.01
N ILE A 142 -5.28 -11.32 10.44
CA ILE A 142 -5.20 -10.00 11.09
C ILE A 142 -6.58 -9.32 11.14
N THR A 143 -7.42 -9.47 10.11
CA THR A 143 -8.78 -8.95 10.12
C THR A 143 -9.64 -9.64 11.19
N GLU A 144 -9.54 -10.97 11.30
CA GLU A 144 -10.20 -11.73 12.37
C GLU A 144 -9.67 -11.34 13.76
N LEU A 145 -8.34 -11.14 13.89
CA LEU A 145 -7.75 -10.65 15.14
C LEU A 145 -8.32 -9.30 15.53
N PHE A 146 -8.39 -8.36 14.58
CA PHE A 146 -8.95 -7.04 14.86
C PHE A 146 -10.40 -7.15 15.34
N LYS A 147 -11.23 -7.92 14.64
CA LYS A 147 -12.64 -8.15 15.01
C LYS A 147 -12.78 -8.78 16.40
N TYR A 148 -11.92 -9.73 16.74
CA TYR A 148 -11.86 -10.32 18.07
C TYR A 148 -11.54 -9.29 19.17
N LEU A 149 -10.63 -8.35 18.89
CA LEU A 149 -10.16 -7.34 19.86
C LEU A 149 -11.16 -6.19 20.08
N TYR A 150 -11.93 -5.84 19.05
CA TYR A 150 -12.79 -4.65 19.04
C TYR A 150 -14.29 -4.95 18.98
N ASP A 151 -14.67 -6.18 18.66
CA ASP A 151 -16.06 -6.61 18.44
C ASP A 151 -16.79 -5.86 17.30
N TYR A 152 -16.00 -5.23 16.37
CA TYR A 152 -16.44 -4.62 15.13
C TYR A 152 -15.33 -4.65 14.08
N ASP A 153 -15.67 -4.37 12.81
CA ASP A 153 -14.71 -4.46 11.70
C ASP A 153 -13.78 -3.23 11.66
N PHE A 154 -12.50 -3.43 11.29
CA PHE A 154 -11.52 -2.35 11.26
C PHE A 154 -11.87 -1.22 10.28
N THR A 155 -12.69 -1.50 9.27
CA THR A 155 -13.22 -0.53 8.31
C THR A 155 -14.06 0.54 8.99
N GLN A 156 -14.84 0.16 10.02
CA GLN A 156 -15.59 1.10 10.84
C GLN A 156 -14.65 2.03 11.62
N LEU A 157 -13.58 1.49 12.25
CA LEU A 157 -12.59 2.31 12.95
C LEU A 157 -11.99 3.35 12.01
N LEU A 158 -11.59 2.92 10.81
CA LEU A 158 -11.00 3.81 9.82
C LEU A 158 -11.99 4.89 9.37
N LYS A 159 -13.23 4.52 9.08
CA LYS A 159 -14.28 5.45 8.68
C LYS A 159 -14.49 6.54 9.72
N GLU A 160 -14.66 6.17 10.97
CA GLU A 160 -14.96 7.11 12.07
C GLU A 160 -13.77 7.96 12.47
N ARG A 161 -12.57 7.35 12.59
CA ARG A 161 -11.42 8.01 13.18
C ARG A 161 -10.46 8.63 12.18
N VAL A 162 -10.58 8.26 10.89
CA VAL A 162 -9.64 8.72 9.87
C VAL A 162 -10.35 9.31 8.65
N PHE A 163 -11.24 8.55 7.98
CA PHE A 163 -11.83 9.02 6.73
C PHE A 163 -12.71 10.25 6.94
N MET A 164 -13.59 10.23 7.94
CA MET A 164 -14.44 11.39 8.27
C MET A 164 -13.62 12.62 8.66
N PRO A 165 -12.62 12.54 9.57
CA PRO A 165 -11.75 13.67 9.87
C PRO A 165 -10.91 14.20 8.70
N LEU A 166 -10.53 13.34 7.75
CA LEU A 166 -9.81 13.73 6.52
C LEU A 166 -10.75 14.26 5.43
N GLY A 167 -12.08 14.15 5.62
CA GLY A 167 -13.06 14.51 4.60
C GLY A 167 -13.09 13.56 3.40
N PHE A 168 -12.65 12.30 3.55
CA PHE A 168 -12.72 11.30 2.48
C PHE A 168 -14.17 10.99 2.11
N LYS A 169 -14.45 11.00 0.82
CA LYS A 169 -15.79 10.74 0.26
C LYS A 169 -15.79 9.59 -0.74
N SER A 170 -14.61 9.20 -1.22
CA SER A 170 -14.39 8.27 -2.33
C SER A 170 -13.39 7.19 -1.97
N THR A 171 -13.26 6.86 -0.67
CA THR A 171 -12.46 5.74 -0.17
C THR A 171 -13.37 4.77 0.57
N GLU A 172 -13.64 3.62 -0.05
CA GLU A 172 -14.58 2.64 0.48
C GLU A 172 -14.28 1.22 0.01
N TRP A 173 -14.70 0.24 0.79
CA TRP A 173 -14.80 -1.17 0.35
C TRP A 173 -16.09 -1.33 -0.44
N SER A 174 -16.01 -1.22 -1.77
CA SER A 174 -17.17 -1.19 -2.65
C SER A 174 -17.84 -2.57 -2.74
N THR A 175 -19.13 -2.61 -2.44
CA THR A 175 -19.98 -3.81 -2.51
C THR A 175 -20.88 -3.82 -3.74
N GLU A 176 -21.06 -2.65 -4.38
CA GLU A 176 -21.95 -2.44 -5.52
C GLU A 176 -21.21 -1.71 -6.65
N GLU A 177 -21.72 -1.85 -7.87
CA GLU A 177 -21.23 -1.16 -9.04
C GLU A 177 -21.57 0.34 -8.98
N SER A 178 -20.62 1.18 -9.43
CA SER A 178 -20.79 2.61 -9.56
C SER A 178 -20.05 3.13 -10.79
N GLU A 179 -20.55 4.19 -11.39
CA GLU A 179 -19.90 4.85 -12.53
C GLU A 179 -18.53 5.46 -12.18
N ALA A 180 -18.30 5.75 -10.90
CA ALA A 180 -17.02 6.24 -10.42
C ALA A 180 -15.93 5.16 -10.39
N LEU A 181 -16.31 3.88 -10.33
CA LEU A 181 -15.35 2.78 -10.20
C LEU A 181 -14.63 2.50 -11.53
N VAL A 182 -13.31 2.48 -11.47
CA VAL A 182 -12.46 2.05 -12.58
C VAL A 182 -12.38 0.52 -12.59
N LYS A 183 -12.79 -0.08 -13.71
CA LYS A 183 -12.75 -1.52 -13.88
C LYS A 183 -11.31 -2.02 -14.03
N VAL A 184 -11.03 -3.19 -13.47
CA VAL A 184 -9.73 -3.86 -13.54
C VAL A 184 -9.68 -4.79 -14.75
N ILE A 185 -8.57 -4.77 -15.47
CA ILE A 185 -8.27 -5.64 -16.59
C ILE A 185 -7.40 -6.78 -16.06
N ASP A 186 -7.93 -8.01 -16.09
CA ASP A 186 -7.14 -9.20 -15.74
C ASP A 186 -6.34 -9.69 -16.96
N TYR A 187 -6.99 -9.78 -18.12
CA TYR A 187 -6.38 -10.17 -19.40
C TYR A 187 -6.79 -9.16 -20.48
N PRO A 188 -5.86 -8.73 -21.37
CA PRO A 188 -6.14 -7.69 -22.37
C PRO A 188 -7.30 -8.03 -23.31
N GLU A 189 -7.50 -9.33 -23.59
CA GLU A 189 -8.54 -9.87 -24.47
C GLU A 189 -9.90 -10.05 -23.80
N GLN A 190 -9.97 -9.86 -22.49
CA GLN A 190 -11.20 -10.00 -21.71
C GLN A 190 -11.78 -8.64 -21.32
N LYS A 191 -13.08 -8.63 -21.05
CA LYS A 191 -13.74 -7.46 -20.49
C LYS A 191 -13.16 -7.11 -19.13
N ALA A 192 -12.93 -5.81 -18.91
CA ALA A 192 -12.60 -5.30 -17.61
C ALA A 192 -13.77 -5.50 -16.63
N THR A 193 -13.47 -5.84 -15.39
CA THR A 193 -14.47 -6.16 -14.36
C THR A 193 -14.34 -5.26 -13.14
N PHE A 194 -15.45 -5.02 -12.46
CA PHE A 194 -15.40 -4.41 -11.14
C PHE A 194 -14.82 -5.43 -10.13
N GLN A 195 -13.95 -4.95 -9.26
CA GLN A 195 -13.39 -5.75 -8.17
C GLN A 195 -14.24 -5.53 -6.91
N LEU A 196 -15.41 -6.15 -6.90
CA LEU A 196 -16.36 -6.07 -5.79
C LEU A 196 -16.22 -7.25 -4.84
N TYR A 197 -16.70 -7.09 -3.62
CA TYR A 197 -16.83 -8.15 -2.64
C TYR A 197 -18.15 -7.94 -1.88
N PRO A 198 -18.86 -9.00 -1.46
CA PRO A 198 -20.19 -8.87 -0.84
C PRO A 198 -20.22 -8.08 0.46
N TYR A 199 -19.06 -7.89 1.09
CA TYR A 199 -18.93 -7.24 2.40
C TYR A 199 -17.92 -6.10 2.36
N ASP A 200 -18.11 -5.13 3.25
CA ASP A 200 -17.21 -3.99 3.49
C ASP A 200 -16.34 -4.16 4.75
N ASP A 201 -16.20 -5.42 5.22
CA ASP A 201 -15.49 -5.82 6.43
C ASP A 201 -13.96 -5.75 6.34
N GLY A 202 -13.42 -5.47 5.15
CA GLY A 202 -11.99 -5.38 4.88
C GLY A 202 -11.30 -6.69 4.50
N MET A 203 -12.00 -7.82 4.53
CA MET A 203 -11.47 -9.12 4.09
C MET A 203 -11.21 -9.14 2.59
N GLY A 204 -12.13 -8.57 1.81
CA GLY A 204 -12.04 -8.49 0.35
C GLY A 204 -10.95 -7.53 -0.14
N SER A 205 -10.53 -7.69 -1.40
CA SER A 205 -9.63 -6.76 -2.07
C SER A 205 -10.39 -5.67 -2.84
N ASN A 206 -11.55 -5.27 -2.34
CA ASN A 206 -12.50 -4.36 -2.95
C ASN A 206 -12.38 -2.91 -2.44
N LEU A 207 -11.25 -2.52 -1.82
CA LEU A 207 -11.03 -1.13 -1.47
C LEU A 207 -10.76 -0.30 -2.73
N HIS A 208 -11.61 0.69 -2.97
CA HIS A 208 -11.46 1.68 -4.02
C HIS A 208 -11.21 3.06 -3.42
N THR A 209 -10.45 3.87 -4.11
CA THR A 209 -10.16 5.26 -3.73
C THR A 209 -9.76 6.09 -4.94
N THR A 210 -9.91 7.41 -4.86
CA THR A 210 -9.35 8.31 -5.86
C THR A 210 -7.84 8.48 -5.67
N ALA A 211 -7.14 8.88 -6.72
CA ALA A 211 -5.70 9.17 -6.61
C ALA A 211 -5.40 10.30 -5.61
N ARG A 212 -6.30 11.27 -5.47
CA ARG A 212 -6.17 12.35 -4.48
C ARG A 212 -6.31 11.86 -3.05
N GLU A 213 -7.35 11.08 -2.74
CA GLU A 213 -7.54 10.59 -1.37
C GLU A 213 -6.43 9.61 -0.99
N PHE A 214 -5.91 8.83 -1.96
CA PHE A 214 -4.76 7.98 -1.72
C PHE A 214 -3.46 8.78 -1.47
N ALA A 215 -3.30 9.94 -2.14
CA ALA A 215 -2.20 10.86 -1.85
C ALA A 215 -2.35 11.51 -0.46
N LEU A 216 -3.56 11.91 -0.06
CA LEU A 216 -3.85 12.41 1.28
C LEU A 216 -3.60 11.34 2.36
N TRP A 217 -3.89 10.07 2.07
CA TRP A 217 -3.51 8.94 2.94
C TRP A 217 -1.99 8.88 3.15
N GLY A 218 -1.21 9.02 2.08
CA GLY A 218 0.26 9.13 2.17
C GLY A 218 0.72 10.36 2.95
N ASN A 219 0.07 11.50 2.73
CA ASN A 219 0.39 12.76 3.39
C ASN A 219 0.09 12.73 4.91
N LEU A 220 -0.97 12.04 5.32
CA LEU A 220 -1.26 11.76 6.73
C LEU A 220 -0.09 11.01 7.38
N HIS A 221 0.46 10.00 6.70
CA HIS A 221 1.62 9.25 7.20
C HIS A 221 2.89 10.10 7.21
N LEU A 222 3.12 10.89 6.17
CA LEU A 222 4.26 11.83 6.09
C LEU A 222 4.26 12.81 7.26
N ASN A 223 3.09 13.33 7.62
CA ASN A 223 2.89 14.32 8.69
C ASN A 223 2.64 13.68 10.07
N MET A 224 3.04 12.42 10.25
CA MET A 224 2.91 11.73 11.53
C MET A 224 1.49 11.81 12.13
N GLY A 225 0.49 11.62 11.26
CA GLY A 225 -0.92 11.60 11.66
C GLY A 225 -1.60 12.96 11.76
N ARG A 226 -0.93 14.05 11.36
CA ARG A 226 -1.53 15.39 11.33
C ARG A 226 -2.15 15.70 9.98
N HIS A 227 -3.29 16.38 10.01
CA HIS A 227 -3.95 16.96 8.85
C HIS A 227 -4.48 18.34 9.21
N GLU A 228 -4.17 19.37 8.42
CA GLU A 228 -4.58 20.77 8.66
C GLU A 228 -4.34 21.25 10.10
N GLY A 229 -3.21 20.85 10.68
CA GLY A 229 -2.83 21.21 12.05
C GLY A 229 -3.47 20.34 13.17
N ILE A 230 -4.42 19.48 12.83
CA ILE A 230 -5.11 18.59 13.78
C ILE A 230 -4.42 17.22 13.82
N GLN A 231 -4.22 16.66 15.00
CA GLN A 231 -3.75 15.28 15.16
C GLN A 231 -4.93 14.31 14.96
N VAL A 232 -5.06 13.75 13.76
CA VAL A 232 -6.13 12.79 13.38
C VAL A 232 -5.77 11.38 13.88
N VAL A 233 -4.52 10.98 13.69
CA VAL A 233 -4.00 9.67 14.13
C VAL A 233 -2.85 9.91 15.11
N PRO A 234 -2.77 9.22 16.27
CA PRO A 234 -1.63 9.37 17.18
C PRO A 234 -0.30 9.13 16.45
N GLU A 235 0.69 9.98 16.71
CA GLU A 235 2.01 9.91 16.08
C GLU A 235 2.66 8.53 16.25
N ASP A 236 2.55 7.95 17.45
CA ASP A 236 3.11 6.62 17.74
C ASP A 236 2.52 5.52 16.86
N VAL A 237 1.25 5.63 16.46
CA VAL A 237 0.60 4.69 15.53
C VAL A 237 1.24 4.79 14.15
N ILE A 238 1.42 5.98 13.62
CA ILE A 238 2.06 6.19 12.32
C ILE A 238 3.53 5.73 12.36
N ARG A 239 4.27 6.12 13.39
CA ARG A 239 5.67 5.74 13.59
C ARG A 239 5.83 4.22 13.63
N LEU A 240 4.94 3.53 14.33
CA LEU A 240 4.91 2.07 14.37
C LEU A 240 4.70 1.47 12.98
N CYS A 241 3.75 1.98 12.21
CA CYS A 241 3.42 1.47 10.89
C CYS A 241 4.57 1.64 9.89
N THR A 242 5.28 2.77 9.93
CA THR A 242 6.24 3.19 8.89
C THR A 242 7.70 3.03 9.28
N SER A 243 8.02 2.68 10.52
CA SER A 243 9.38 2.28 10.93
C SER A 243 9.61 0.78 10.73
N ILE A 244 10.88 0.38 10.61
CA ILE A 244 11.24 -1.03 10.39
C ILE A 244 10.78 -1.86 11.60
N GLN A 245 9.94 -2.84 11.33
CA GLN A 245 9.41 -3.82 12.28
C GLN A 245 9.84 -5.25 11.93
N SER A 246 10.28 -5.49 10.68
CA SER A 246 10.78 -6.80 10.25
C SER A 246 12.07 -7.17 10.99
N LEU A 247 12.24 -8.46 11.22
CA LEU A 247 13.47 -9.02 11.75
C LEU A 247 14.61 -8.85 10.74
N GLN A 248 15.85 -9.04 11.21
CA GLN A 248 16.98 -9.20 10.33
C GLN A 248 17.01 -10.66 9.84
N TYR A 249 17.05 -10.81 8.53
CA TYR A 249 17.14 -12.13 7.88
C TYR A 249 18.58 -12.44 7.49
N ASP A 250 18.94 -13.73 7.50
CA ASP A 250 20.25 -14.19 7.01
C ASP A 250 20.42 -13.87 5.52
N ASP A 251 19.35 -13.96 4.72
CA ASP A 251 19.33 -13.49 3.34
C ASP A 251 19.26 -11.96 3.29
N GLY A 252 20.41 -11.32 3.14
CA GLY A 252 20.52 -9.85 3.05
C GLY A 252 19.80 -9.21 1.87
N ARG A 253 19.26 -9.98 0.92
CA ARG A 253 18.50 -9.48 -0.25
C ARG A 253 17.05 -9.17 0.07
N LEU A 254 16.50 -9.73 1.17
CA LEU A 254 15.11 -9.60 1.57
C LEU A 254 14.77 -8.16 1.99
N PRO A 255 13.53 -7.69 1.72
CA PRO A 255 13.13 -6.33 2.04
C PRO A 255 13.04 -6.08 3.55
N ALA A 256 13.13 -4.81 3.95
CA ALA A 256 12.74 -4.36 5.27
C ALA A 256 11.29 -3.85 5.23
N ASN A 257 10.52 -4.20 6.25
CA ASN A 257 9.13 -3.81 6.36
C ASN A 257 8.82 -3.11 7.69
N GLY A 258 7.96 -2.10 7.61
CA GLY A 258 7.11 -1.68 8.72
C GLY A 258 5.91 -2.63 8.84
N LEU A 259 4.78 -2.13 9.35
CA LEU A 259 3.54 -2.92 9.29
C LEU A 259 3.01 -2.87 7.85
N PHE A 260 3.27 -3.92 7.07
CA PHE A 260 2.99 -4.07 5.65
C PHE A 260 3.70 -3.09 4.70
N TRP A 261 4.15 -1.94 5.15
CA TRP A 261 4.90 -1.00 4.34
C TRP A 261 6.29 -1.54 4.01
N TYR A 262 6.75 -1.41 2.77
CA TYR A 262 8.16 -1.51 2.44
C TYR A 262 8.87 -0.27 2.96
N VAL A 263 9.99 -0.44 3.65
CA VAL A 263 10.77 0.67 4.24
C VAL A 263 12.18 0.66 3.70
N GLN A 264 12.64 1.82 3.22
CA GLN A 264 13.99 1.98 2.68
C GLN A 264 15.01 2.23 3.80
N GLU A 265 15.77 1.24 4.16
CA GLU A 265 16.95 1.38 5.03
C GLU A 265 18.22 1.52 4.18
N LYS A 266 18.37 0.59 3.24
CA LYS A 266 19.37 0.53 2.18
C LYS A 266 18.78 -0.26 1.01
N ALA A 267 19.37 -0.09 -0.17
CA ALA A 267 18.94 -0.86 -1.33
C ALA A 267 19.00 -2.37 -1.06
N LYS A 268 17.93 -3.07 -1.40
CA LYS A 268 17.78 -4.52 -1.25
C LYS A 268 17.33 -5.11 -2.58
N GLU A 269 17.90 -6.24 -2.98
CA GLU A 269 17.62 -6.85 -4.28
C GLU A 269 16.13 -7.20 -4.46
N ARG A 270 15.48 -7.67 -3.39
CA ARG A 270 14.06 -8.06 -3.41
C ARG A 270 13.10 -7.00 -2.88
N SER A 271 13.58 -5.78 -2.61
CA SER A 271 12.71 -4.66 -2.26
C SER A 271 12.00 -4.10 -3.50
N GLU A 272 10.76 -3.67 -3.33
CA GLU A 272 9.97 -3.00 -4.37
C GLU A 272 10.24 -1.48 -4.45
N ILE A 273 10.99 -0.93 -3.49
CA ILE A 273 11.45 0.47 -3.51
C ILE A 273 12.72 0.57 -4.36
N GLY A 274 12.80 1.64 -5.17
CA GLY A 274 13.98 1.95 -5.98
C GLY A 274 15.24 2.20 -5.14
N GLU A 275 16.39 1.80 -5.63
CA GLU A 275 17.68 1.90 -4.94
C GLU A 275 18.15 3.34 -4.71
N CYS A 276 17.67 4.30 -5.54
CA CYS A 276 18.01 5.72 -5.42
C CYS A 276 17.07 6.51 -4.50
N VAL A 277 16.01 5.86 -4.00
CA VAL A 277 15.07 6.51 -3.09
C VAL A 277 15.73 6.70 -1.72
N PRO A 278 15.61 7.88 -1.07
CA PRO A 278 16.27 8.17 0.19
C PRO A 278 15.93 7.20 1.32
N LYS A 279 16.88 7.01 2.23
CA LYS A 279 16.66 6.25 3.47
C LYS A 279 15.51 6.85 4.28
N GLY A 280 14.71 5.99 4.92
CA GLY A 280 13.53 6.40 5.69
C GLY A 280 12.26 6.56 4.85
N SER A 281 12.37 6.46 3.52
CA SER A 281 11.19 6.41 2.66
C SER A 281 10.45 5.08 2.83
N TYR A 282 9.15 5.11 2.55
CA TYR A 282 8.33 3.90 2.60
C TYR A 282 7.31 3.88 1.46
N GLN A 283 6.91 2.67 1.08
CA GLN A 283 6.07 2.43 -0.09
C GLN A 283 5.08 1.31 0.17
N ILE A 284 3.91 1.43 -0.42
CA ILE A 284 2.92 0.36 -0.50
C ILE A 284 2.37 0.29 -1.92
N LEU A 285 1.97 -0.90 -2.36
CA LEU A 285 1.46 -1.10 -3.71
C LEU A 285 0.41 -2.22 -3.78
N GLY A 286 -0.30 -2.26 -4.90
CA GLY A 286 -1.28 -3.27 -5.23
C GLY A 286 -1.08 -3.87 -6.61
N ASN A 287 -1.47 -5.13 -6.76
CA ASN A 287 -1.29 -5.89 -8.00
C ASN A 287 -2.19 -5.42 -9.17
N THR A 288 -3.10 -4.52 -8.93
CA THR A 288 -3.90 -3.83 -9.96
C THR A 288 -3.20 -2.57 -10.52
N GLY A 289 -2.02 -2.23 -9.98
CA GLY A 289 -1.16 -1.17 -10.48
C GLY A 289 -1.03 0.09 -9.61
N PRO A 290 -1.76 0.28 -8.50
CA PRO A 290 -1.55 1.41 -7.61
C PRO A 290 -0.21 1.28 -6.87
N LEU A 291 0.41 2.43 -6.64
CA LEU A 291 1.63 2.57 -5.84
C LEU A 291 1.56 3.91 -5.11
N LEU A 292 1.89 3.89 -3.83
CA LEU A 292 2.04 5.07 -2.99
C LEU A 292 3.45 5.06 -2.41
N LEU A 293 4.24 6.06 -2.77
CA LEU A 293 5.58 6.33 -2.25
C LEU A 293 5.56 7.57 -1.36
N VAL A 294 6.16 7.46 -0.18
CA VAL A 294 6.36 8.58 0.74
C VAL A 294 7.85 8.77 0.98
N VAL A 295 8.36 9.98 0.75
CA VAL A 295 9.76 10.36 0.89
C VAL A 295 9.88 11.50 1.90
N PRO A 296 10.07 11.18 3.20
CA PRO A 296 10.08 12.18 4.26
C PRO A 296 11.17 13.26 4.09
N GLU A 297 12.34 12.88 3.59
CA GLU A 297 13.47 13.81 3.34
C GLU A 297 13.08 14.98 2.43
N ASN A 298 12.18 14.74 1.46
CA ASN A 298 11.74 15.73 0.47
C ASN A 298 10.33 16.28 0.76
N HIS A 299 9.73 15.94 1.90
CA HIS A 299 8.31 16.20 2.19
C HIS A 299 7.39 15.83 1.02
N LEU A 300 7.60 14.62 0.46
CA LEU A 300 7.04 14.22 -0.82
C LEU A 300 6.16 12.97 -0.67
N VAL A 301 5.02 13.01 -1.34
CA VAL A 301 4.13 11.86 -1.56
C VAL A 301 3.87 11.74 -3.05
N VAL A 302 4.04 10.55 -3.59
CA VAL A 302 3.77 10.26 -5.00
C VAL A 302 2.83 9.06 -5.11
N VAL A 303 1.71 9.27 -5.78
CA VAL A 303 0.76 8.24 -6.14
C VAL A 303 0.81 7.99 -7.64
N ARG A 304 0.81 6.72 -8.01
CA ARG A 304 0.56 6.23 -9.36
C ARG A 304 -0.58 5.22 -9.33
N MET A 305 -1.54 5.35 -10.21
CA MET A 305 -2.63 4.40 -10.39
C MET A 305 -2.56 3.78 -11.80
N TYR A 306 -2.83 2.48 -11.90
CA TYR A 306 -3.21 1.75 -13.11
C TYR A 306 -4.41 0.87 -12.79
N ASN A 307 -4.95 0.21 -13.81
CA ASN A 307 -6.08 -0.71 -13.67
C ASN A 307 -5.83 -2.09 -14.30
N LYS A 308 -4.57 -2.53 -14.34
CA LYS A 308 -4.20 -3.84 -14.93
C LYS A 308 -3.54 -4.73 -13.89
N ARG A 309 -4.13 -5.93 -13.70
CA ARG A 309 -3.63 -6.91 -12.72
C ARG A 309 -2.37 -7.62 -13.23
N TYR A 310 -1.43 -7.85 -12.31
CA TYR A 310 -0.22 -8.67 -12.46
C TYR A 310 0.73 -8.29 -13.60
N ASN A 311 0.53 -7.19 -14.29
CA ASN A 311 1.43 -6.82 -15.36
C ASN A 311 2.02 -5.43 -15.12
N TYR A 312 3.32 -5.38 -14.94
CA TYR A 312 4.09 -4.16 -14.72
C TYR A 312 4.99 -3.84 -15.92
N GLY A 313 4.63 -4.29 -17.13
CA GLY A 313 5.36 -4.01 -18.35
C GLY A 313 6.33 -5.11 -18.77
N GLY A 314 6.17 -6.36 -18.28
CA GLY A 314 6.96 -7.49 -18.76
C GLY A 314 7.44 -8.46 -17.68
N LYS A 315 8.51 -9.23 -17.99
CA LYS A 315 9.01 -10.33 -17.15
C LYS A 315 9.65 -9.86 -15.83
N ASN A 316 10.15 -8.63 -15.79
CA ASN A 316 10.83 -8.08 -14.60
C ASN A 316 10.02 -6.93 -14.00
N TYR A 317 8.94 -7.26 -13.30
CA TYR A 317 8.08 -6.27 -12.67
C TYR A 317 8.81 -5.41 -11.62
N LEU A 318 9.78 -5.98 -10.87
CA LEU A 318 10.57 -5.22 -9.89
C LEU A 318 11.34 -4.06 -10.54
N HIS A 319 11.87 -4.27 -11.75
CA HIS A 319 12.54 -3.21 -12.49
C HIS A 319 11.62 -2.00 -12.70
N TYR A 320 10.39 -2.23 -13.17
CA TYR A 320 9.45 -1.15 -13.46
C TYR A 320 8.96 -0.43 -12.20
N LEU A 321 8.76 -1.15 -11.09
CA LEU A 321 8.38 -0.55 -9.81
C LEU A 321 9.49 0.34 -9.25
N ARG A 322 10.72 -0.17 -9.23
CA ARG A 322 11.91 0.53 -8.74
C ARG A 322 12.25 1.73 -9.59
N GLU A 323 12.19 1.58 -10.91
CA GLU A 323 12.42 2.66 -11.84
C GLU A 323 11.41 3.80 -11.68
N PHE A 324 10.13 3.48 -11.44
CA PHE A 324 9.13 4.50 -11.11
C PHE A 324 9.50 5.26 -9.82
N SER A 325 9.83 4.55 -8.76
CA SER A 325 10.20 5.17 -7.47
C SER A 325 11.46 6.04 -7.59
N ASN A 326 12.48 5.56 -8.33
CA ASN A 326 13.70 6.31 -8.59
C ASN A 326 13.42 7.61 -9.35
N ARG A 327 12.65 7.52 -10.46
CA ARG A 327 12.28 8.71 -11.26
C ARG A 327 11.40 9.69 -10.49
N ALA A 328 10.46 9.18 -9.70
CA ALA A 328 9.62 10.02 -8.85
C ALA A 328 10.46 10.76 -7.80
N SER A 329 11.34 10.06 -7.10
CA SER A 329 12.23 10.66 -6.13
C SER A 329 13.15 11.73 -6.78
N ASP A 330 13.78 11.42 -7.91
CA ASP A 330 14.68 12.33 -8.61
C ASP A 330 13.96 13.58 -9.15
N ALA A 331 12.75 13.40 -9.69
CA ALA A 331 11.98 14.49 -10.30
C ALA A 331 11.61 15.61 -9.31
N PHE A 332 11.45 15.28 -8.02
CA PHE A 332 10.98 16.17 -6.97
C PHE A 332 12.01 16.42 -5.86
N THR A 333 13.25 15.94 -6.04
CA THR A 333 14.33 16.25 -5.10
C THR A 333 14.66 17.73 -5.16
N ILE A 334 14.62 18.39 -4.01
CA ILE A 334 15.12 19.77 -3.86
C ILE A 334 16.65 19.69 -3.95
N PRO A 335 17.32 20.37 -4.91
CA PRO A 335 18.77 20.37 -4.95
C PRO A 335 19.32 20.89 -3.61
N SER A 336 20.02 20.04 -2.87
CA SER A 336 20.69 20.49 -1.65
C SER A 336 21.71 21.56 -2.04
N CYS A 337 21.70 22.67 -1.34
CA CYS A 337 22.59 23.83 -1.57
C CYS A 337 24.10 23.45 -1.56
N SER A 338 24.44 22.23 -1.09
CA SER A 338 25.81 21.71 -1.04
C SER A 338 26.36 21.18 -2.38
N LYS A 339 25.54 21.02 -3.43
CA LYS A 339 25.99 20.59 -4.76
C LYS A 339 26.33 21.77 -5.70
N MET A 340 26.08 23.04 -5.31
CA MET A 340 26.40 24.22 -6.12
C MET A 340 27.87 24.67 -6.05
N HIS A 341 28.74 24.01 -5.28
CA HIS A 341 30.15 24.41 -5.13
C HIS A 341 31.15 23.47 -5.82
N ARG A 342 30.73 22.66 -6.78
CA ARG A 342 31.65 21.87 -7.63
C ARG A 342 31.20 21.95 -9.09
N LEU A 343 31.44 23.10 -9.69
CA LEU A 343 31.68 23.32 -11.12
C LEU A 343 32.90 24.18 -11.28
#